data_96a20ee368ba885c4116b5d5eab68ab5
#
_entry.id   96a20ee368ba885c4116b5d5eab68ab5
#
_cell.length_a   1.000
_cell.length_b   1.000
_cell.length_c   1.000
_cell.angle_alpha   90.00
_cell.angle_beta   90.00
_cell.angle_gamma   90.00
#
_symmetry.space_group_name_H-M   'P 1'
#
loop_
_entity.id
_entity.type
_entity.pdbx_description
1 polymer ?
#
loop_
_entity_poly.entity_id
_entity_poly.type
_entity_poly.pdbx_seq_one_letter_code
_entity_poly.pdbx_strand_id
1 'polypeptide(L)'
;MAEEFLLAKASYKAATGREQKKETDVLCYQIRMAFYPGEITPKEANRIGYELAMRWTKGRHAFLVTTHTDKKHIHCHIYYNSTSLDCSRKFRNFWGSSFALRRLSDRLCLENGLSIVENPKPRSQSKYKHYGEWQKERKRPLNFQERLCLAIDTALAKRPASLEEFLDLMKQAGYEVKK
;
A
#
# COMPACT_ATOMS: atom_id res chain seq x y z
N MET A 1 22.85 -7.90 8.80
CA MET A 1 21.77 -6.88 8.97
C MET A 1 20.93 -7.09 10.23
N ALA A 2 20.25 -8.25 10.46
CA ALA A 2 19.47 -8.44 11.70
C ALA A 2 20.36 -8.28 12.94
N GLU A 3 21.56 -8.84 12.91
CA GLU A 3 22.56 -8.71 13.98
C GLU A 3 23.02 -7.27 14.21
N GLU A 4 23.23 -6.49 13.16
CA GLU A 4 23.56 -5.06 13.27
C GLU A 4 22.43 -4.26 13.91
N PHE A 5 21.16 -4.59 13.60
CA PHE A 5 20.00 -3.93 14.22
C PHE A 5 19.88 -4.29 15.70
N LEU A 6 20.18 -5.53 16.05
CA LEU A 6 20.23 -5.98 17.44
C LEU A 6 21.40 -5.33 18.21
N LEU A 7 22.56 -5.22 17.57
CA LEU A 7 23.72 -4.56 18.15
C LEU A 7 23.43 -3.07 18.43
N ALA A 8 22.85 -2.35 17.47
CA ALA A 8 22.47 -0.96 17.65
C ALA A 8 21.44 -0.78 18.79
N LYS A 9 20.51 -1.74 18.94
CA LYS A 9 19.57 -1.75 20.06
C LYS A 9 20.27 -1.97 21.40
N ALA A 10 21.22 -2.91 21.48
CA ALA A 10 22.01 -3.16 22.68
C ALA A 10 22.85 -1.94 23.04
N SER A 11 23.50 -1.31 22.05
CA SER A 11 24.27 -0.08 22.23
C SER A 11 23.40 1.09 22.71
N TYR A 12 22.17 1.23 22.19
CA TYR A 12 21.22 2.22 22.67
C TYR A 12 20.87 2.00 24.15
N LYS A 13 20.62 0.75 24.56
CA LYS A 13 20.35 0.43 25.96
C LYS A 13 21.54 0.76 26.85
N ALA A 14 22.75 0.40 26.42
CA ALA A 14 23.98 0.69 27.16
C ALA A 14 24.25 2.20 27.28
N ALA A 15 24.05 2.97 26.21
CA ALA A 15 24.32 4.40 26.17
C ALA A 15 23.28 5.25 26.92
N THR A 16 22.01 4.85 26.89
CA THR A 16 20.90 5.68 27.42
C THR A 16 20.28 5.15 28.73
N GLY A 17 20.58 3.92 29.11
CA GLY A 17 19.92 3.21 30.23
C GLY A 17 18.44 2.91 29.98
N ARG A 18 17.91 3.21 28.77
CA ARG A 18 16.49 3.07 28.45
C ARG A 18 16.20 1.72 27.80
N GLU A 19 15.19 1.05 28.28
CA GLU A 19 14.65 -0.17 27.70
C GLU A 19 13.19 0.05 27.29
N GLN A 20 12.83 -0.38 26.08
CA GLN A 20 11.45 -0.34 25.64
C GLN A 20 10.70 -1.53 26.24
N LYS A 21 9.43 -1.31 26.60
CA LYS A 21 8.54 -2.40 27.02
C LYS A 21 8.39 -3.39 25.87
N LYS A 22 8.39 -4.70 26.19
CA LYS A 22 8.30 -5.78 25.18
C LYS A 22 7.23 -5.57 24.10
N GLU A 23 6.08 -5.04 24.49
CA GLU A 23 4.94 -4.80 23.59
C GLU A 23 5.16 -3.65 22.58
N THR A 24 6.04 -2.70 22.91
CA THR A 24 6.35 -1.53 22.08
C THR A 24 7.76 -1.56 21.53
N ASP A 25 8.46 -2.68 21.73
CA ASP A 25 9.85 -2.84 21.35
C ASP A 25 10.00 -3.19 19.86
N VAL A 26 10.00 -2.18 19.04
CA VAL A 26 10.17 -2.31 17.58
C VAL A 26 11.66 -2.32 17.24
N LEU A 27 12.14 -3.39 16.60
CA LEU A 27 13.51 -3.48 16.11
C LEU A 27 13.70 -2.70 14.80
N CYS A 28 12.79 -2.89 13.85
CA CYS A 28 12.83 -2.21 12.55
C CYS A 28 11.41 -1.89 12.05
N TYR A 29 11.33 -0.98 11.13
CA TYR A 29 10.12 -0.64 10.38
C TYR A 29 10.27 -1.05 8.93
N GLN A 30 9.14 -1.35 8.29
CA GLN A 30 9.08 -1.65 6.87
C GLN A 30 8.24 -0.61 6.15
N ILE A 31 8.75 -0.13 5.00
CA ILE A 31 7.99 0.62 4.00
C ILE A 31 7.88 -0.26 2.77
N ARG A 32 6.71 -0.27 2.14
CA ARG A 32 6.50 -0.84 0.81
C ARG A 32 6.13 0.27 -0.16
N MET A 33 6.89 0.40 -1.23
CA MET A 33 6.66 1.33 -2.32
C MET A 33 6.45 0.55 -3.60
N ALA A 34 5.32 0.73 -4.25
CA ALA A 34 4.97 0.06 -5.50
C ALA A 34 4.79 1.08 -6.61
N PHE A 35 5.14 0.69 -7.84
CA PHE A 35 5.07 1.53 -9.03
C PHE A 35 4.03 0.99 -10.00
N TYR A 36 3.51 1.84 -10.86
CA TYR A 36 2.59 1.40 -11.91
C TYR A 36 3.31 0.44 -12.88
N PRO A 37 2.64 -0.61 -13.37
CA PRO A 37 3.27 -1.58 -14.26
C PRO A 37 3.82 -0.91 -15.54
N GLY A 38 5.10 -1.13 -15.80
CA GLY A 38 5.77 -0.64 -17.01
C GLY A 38 6.30 0.79 -16.97
N GLU A 39 6.07 1.55 -15.88
CA GLU A 39 6.53 2.94 -15.79
C GLU A 39 7.99 3.11 -15.33
N ILE A 40 8.60 2.07 -14.78
CA ILE A 40 9.93 2.17 -14.16
C ILE A 40 10.75 0.88 -14.36
N THR A 41 12.06 1.04 -14.42
CA THR A 41 13.00 -0.10 -14.41
C THR A 41 13.35 -0.54 -12.98
N PRO A 42 13.76 -1.81 -12.75
CA PRO A 42 14.17 -2.26 -11.41
C PRO A 42 15.30 -1.43 -10.80
N LYS A 43 16.24 -0.98 -11.62
CA LYS A 43 17.38 -0.16 -11.17
C LYS A 43 16.92 1.22 -10.68
N GLU A 44 16.03 1.85 -11.42
CA GLU A 44 15.47 3.16 -11.04
C GLU A 44 14.56 3.04 -9.82
N ALA A 45 13.74 1.98 -9.75
CA ALA A 45 12.91 1.71 -8.58
C ALA A 45 13.75 1.56 -7.31
N ASN A 46 14.90 0.85 -7.40
CA ASN A 46 15.82 0.72 -6.28
C ASN A 46 16.43 2.07 -5.89
N ARG A 47 16.86 2.88 -6.87
CA ARG A 47 17.38 4.24 -6.63
C ARG A 47 16.34 5.13 -5.92
N ILE A 48 15.11 5.11 -6.40
CA ILE A 48 14.02 5.91 -5.80
C ILE A 48 13.67 5.39 -4.39
N GLY A 49 13.65 4.07 -4.20
CA GLY A 49 13.47 3.47 -2.88
C GLY A 49 14.57 3.87 -1.89
N TYR A 50 15.83 3.92 -2.36
CA TYR A 50 16.96 4.40 -1.57
C TYR A 50 16.79 5.88 -1.19
N GLU A 51 16.41 6.71 -2.15
CA GLU A 51 16.17 8.14 -1.92
C GLU A 51 15.03 8.38 -0.94
N LEU A 52 13.93 7.61 -1.06
CA LEU A 52 12.83 7.65 -0.09
C LEU A 52 13.33 7.32 1.33
N ALA A 53 14.14 6.25 1.47
CA ALA A 53 14.70 5.86 2.75
C ALA A 53 15.58 6.95 3.35
N MET A 54 16.46 7.56 2.55
CA MET A 54 17.34 8.66 2.97
C MET A 54 16.54 9.87 3.45
N ARG A 55 15.57 10.32 2.67
CA ARG A 55 14.72 11.47 3.02
C ARG A 55 13.86 11.17 4.25
N TRP A 56 13.28 9.96 4.35
CA TRP A 56 12.43 9.55 5.46
C TRP A 56 13.19 9.44 6.78
N THR A 57 14.33 8.79 6.77
CA THR A 57 15.18 8.60 7.94
C THR A 57 16.08 9.81 8.22
N LYS A 58 16.12 10.78 7.30
CA LYS A 58 17.06 11.92 7.30
C LYS A 58 18.53 11.44 7.37
N GLY A 59 18.83 10.26 6.79
CA GLY A 59 20.14 9.64 6.84
C GLY A 59 20.61 9.22 8.24
N ARG A 60 19.71 9.18 9.24
CA ARG A 60 20.07 8.92 10.63
C ARG A 60 19.85 7.47 11.08
N HIS A 61 19.31 6.63 10.23
CA HIS A 61 19.03 5.23 10.54
C HIS A 61 19.62 4.32 9.46
N ALA A 62 20.19 3.21 9.86
CA ALA A 62 20.61 2.17 8.91
C ALA A 62 19.37 1.59 8.22
N PHE A 63 19.44 1.36 6.91
CA PHE A 63 18.36 0.78 6.14
C PHE A 63 18.85 -0.12 5.01
N LEU A 64 17.94 -0.97 4.52
CA LEU A 64 18.10 -1.81 3.34
C LEU A 64 16.94 -1.57 2.40
N VAL A 65 17.23 -1.54 1.11
CA VAL A 65 16.23 -1.49 0.04
C VAL A 65 16.37 -2.74 -0.81
N THR A 66 15.27 -3.47 -0.98
CA THR A 66 15.19 -4.62 -1.89
C THR A 66 14.12 -4.34 -2.93
N THR A 67 14.43 -4.61 -4.20
CA THR A 67 13.50 -4.43 -5.31
C THR A 67 13.04 -5.79 -5.81
N HIS A 68 11.73 -5.95 -5.92
CA HIS A 68 11.07 -7.17 -6.34
C HIS A 68 10.47 -7.01 -7.73
N THR A 69 10.68 -8.00 -8.58
CA THR A 69 10.23 -8.07 -9.98
C THR A 69 9.34 -9.28 -10.25
N ASP A 70 8.98 -10.03 -9.20
CA ASP A 70 8.20 -11.26 -9.28
C ASP A 70 6.70 -11.03 -9.58
N LYS A 71 6.24 -9.78 -9.56
CA LYS A 71 4.87 -9.37 -9.84
C LYS A 71 4.79 -8.56 -11.15
N LYS A 72 3.56 -8.32 -11.62
CA LYS A 72 3.30 -7.45 -12.78
C LYS A 72 3.79 -6.00 -12.58
N HIS A 73 3.95 -5.59 -11.33
CA HIS A 73 4.44 -4.27 -10.94
C HIS A 73 5.74 -4.40 -10.15
N ILE A 74 6.65 -3.49 -10.37
CA ILE A 74 7.89 -3.40 -9.60
C ILE A 74 7.56 -2.78 -8.24
N HIS A 75 8.13 -3.32 -7.17
CA HIS A 75 7.96 -2.79 -5.83
C HIS A 75 9.22 -2.94 -4.99
N CYS A 76 9.40 -2.00 -4.08
CA CYS A 76 10.52 -1.98 -3.14
C CYS A 76 10.04 -2.26 -1.73
N HIS A 77 10.81 -3.07 -1.01
CA HIS A 77 10.74 -3.19 0.43
C HIS A 77 11.92 -2.46 1.04
N ILE A 78 11.62 -1.51 1.91
CA ILE A 78 12.61 -0.70 2.62
C ILE A 78 12.50 -1.06 4.10
N TYR A 79 13.55 -1.60 4.66
CA TYR A 79 13.65 -1.91 6.09
C TYR A 79 14.62 -0.93 6.73
N TYR A 80 14.20 -0.22 7.77
CA TYR A 80 15.10 0.68 8.49
C TYR A 80 15.07 0.40 9.99
N ASN A 81 16.26 0.54 10.59
CA ASN A 81 16.44 0.31 12.01
C ASN A 81 15.65 1.35 12.83
N SER A 82 14.96 0.92 13.87
CA SER A 82 14.30 1.82 14.80
C SER A 82 15.31 2.64 15.62
N THR A 83 16.53 2.16 15.80
CA THR A 83 17.62 2.86 16.50
C THR A 83 18.42 3.70 15.51
N SER A 84 18.76 4.93 15.90
CA SER A 84 19.62 5.81 15.11
C SER A 84 21.05 5.28 15.03
N LEU A 85 21.81 5.70 13.99
CA LEU A 85 23.21 5.27 13.75
C LEU A 85 24.14 5.60 14.93
N ASP A 86 23.88 6.71 15.61
CA ASP A 86 24.62 7.13 16.81
C ASP A 86 24.15 6.43 18.10
N CYS A 87 23.19 5.52 17.98
CA CYS A 87 22.58 4.77 19.09
C CYS A 87 22.00 5.65 20.23
N SER A 88 21.73 6.93 19.96
CA SER A 88 21.24 7.88 20.97
C SER A 88 19.72 7.98 21.01
N ARG A 89 19.04 7.63 19.92
CA ARG A 89 17.60 7.84 19.75
C ARG A 89 16.91 6.67 19.06
N LYS A 90 15.60 6.57 19.30
CA LYS A 90 14.68 5.70 18.55
C LYS A 90 13.89 6.52 17.54
N PHE A 91 13.57 5.90 16.40
CA PHE A 91 12.66 6.49 15.41
C PHE A 91 11.30 6.72 16.05
N ARG A 92 10.80 7.94 15.96
CA ARG A 92 9.49 8.30 16.50
C ARG A 92 8.42 8.02 15.45
N ASN A 93 7.79 6.85 15.53
CA ASN A 93 6.60 6.55 14.75
C ASN A 93 5.36 7.06 15.52
N PHE A 94 4.49 7.81 14.85
CA PHE A 94 3.26 8.35 15.42
C PHE A 94 2.12 8.23 14.40
N TRP A 95 0.89 8.49 14.81
CA TRP A 95 -0.30 8.33 13.99
C TRP A 95 -0.22 9.03 12.62
N GLY A 96 0.39 10.20 12.55
CA GLY A 96 0.55 10.96 11.29
C GLY A 96 1.69 10.49 10.38
N SER A 97 2.54 9.53 10.82
CA SER A 97 3.71 9.08 10.05
C SER A 97 3.34 8.52 8.68
N SER A 98 2.23 7.78 8.58
CA SER A 98 1.76 7.21 7.31
C SER A 98 1.37 8.27 6.28
N PHE A 99 0.71 9.35 6.73
CA PHE A 99 0.36 10.48 5.85
C PHE A 99 1.60 11.28 5.43
N ALA A 100 2.55 11.49 6.34
CA ALA A 100 3.80 12.16 6.02
C ALA A 100 4.64 11.36 5.02
N LEU A 101 4.72 10.04 5.22
CA LEU A 101 5.41 9.12 4.32
C LEU A 101 4.78 9.13 2.92
N ARG A 102 3.44 9.05 2.83
CA ARG A 102 2.73 9.11 1.55
C ARG A 102 3.07 10.41 0.80
N ARG A 103 2.93 11.58 1.44
CA ARG A 103 3.26 12.86 0.82
C ARG A 103 4.71 12.94 0.35
N LEU A 104 5.63 12.35 1.09
CA LEU A 104 7.03 12.29 0.70
C LEU A 104 7.22 11.38 -0.52
N SER A 105 6.58 10.21 -0.54
CA SER A 105 6.59 9.27 -1.66
C SER A 105 5.97 9.88 -2.92
N ASP A 106 4.79 10.51 -2.81
CA ASP A 106 4.11 11.16 -3.93
C ASP A 106 4.97 12.27 -4.54
N ARG A 107 5.57 13.11 -3.68
CA ARG A 107 6.51 14.16 -4.14
C ARG A 107 7.69 13.56 -4.89
N LEU A 108 8.29 12.51 -4.36
CA LEU A 108 9.44 11.85 -4.99
C LEU A 108 9.05 11.21 -6.33
N CYS A 109 7.86 10.61 -6.44
CA CYS A 109 7.34 10.10 -7.70
C CYS A 109 7.19 11.23 -8.74
N LEU A 110 6.56 12.34 -8.37
CA LEU A 110 6.40 13.50 -9.26
C LEU A 110 7.73 14.10 -9.70
N GLU A 111 8.71 14.22 -8.81
CA GLU A 111 10.06 14.69 -9.13
C GLU A 111 10.76 13.81 -10.17
N ASN A 112 10.38 12.52 -10.27
CA ASN A 112 10.91 11.56 -11.23
C ASN A 112 9.96 11.26 -12.40
N GLY A 113 8.89 12.03 -12.60
CA GLY A 113 7.94 11.86 -13.70
C GLY A 113 7.09 10.59 -13.61
N LEU A 114 6.91 10.03 -12.41
CA LEU A 114 6.15 8.82 -12.15
C LEU A 114 4.71 9.15 -11.71
N SER A 115 3.82 8.19 -11.92
CA SER A 115 2.42 8.30 -11.53
C SER A 115 2.24 8.29 -10.00
N ILE A 116 1.19 8.95 -9.55
CA ILE A 116 0.75 8.94 -8.14
C ILE A 116 -0.72 8.52 -8.06
N VAL A 117 -1.17 8.12 -6.88
CA VAL A 117 -2.59 7.86 -6.62
C VAL A 117 -3.29 9.18 -6.32
N GLU A 118 -3.95 9.78 -7.32
CA GLU A 118 -4.60 11.09 -7.20
C GLU A 118 -5.70 11.13 -6.14
N ASN A 119 -6.55 10.10 -6.09
CA ASN A 119 -7.67 10.00 -5.17
C ASN A 119 -7.56 8.78 -4.25
N PRO A 120 -6.65 8.80 -3.26
CA PRO A 120 -6.52 7.69 -2.34
C PRO A 120 -7.77 7.58 -1.47
N LYS A 121 -8.37 6.39 -1.38
CA LYS A 121 -9.49 6.15 -0.49
C LYS A 121 -9.07 6.44 0.96
N PRO A 122 -9.73 7.36 1.67
CA PRO A 122 -9.31 7.77 3.02
C PRO A 122 -9.45 6.64 4.05
N ARG A 123 -10.38 5.71 3.82
CA ARG A 123 -10.56 4.48 4.62
C ARG A 123 -11.00 3.35 3.72
N SER A 124 -10.38 2.17 3.86
CA SER A 124 -10.97 0.96 3.31
C SER A 124 -12.17 0.57 4.16
N GLN A 125 -13.37 0.59 3.58
CA GLN A 125 -14.59 0.13 4.25
C GLN A 125 -14.71 -1.41 4.26
N SER A 126 -13.83 -2.09 3.52
CA SER A 126 -13.82 -3.56 3.50
C SER A 126 -13.06 -4.11 4.71
N LYS A 127 -13.59 -5.18 5.31
CA LYS A 127 -12.84 -5.99 6.28
C LYS A 127 -11.55 -6.48 5.62
N TYR A 128 -10.45 -6.46 6.39
CA TYR A 128 -9.18 -7.03 5.93
C TYR A 128 -9.42 -8.47 5.47
N LYS A 129 -9.08 -8.76 4.22
CA LYS A 129 -9.12 -10.12 3.66
C LYS A 129 -7.70 -10.58 3.40
N HIS A 130 -7.39 -11.79 3.79
CA HIS A 130 -6.12 -12.41 3.44
C HIS A 130 -5.99 -12.51 1.92
N TYR A 131 -4.77 -12.31 1.38
CA TYR A 131 -4.53 -12.30 -0.07
C TYR A 131 -5.08 -13.54 -0.79
N GLY A 132 -4.99 -14.72 -0.17
CA GLY A 132 -5.56 -15.97 -0.70
C GLY A 132 -7.09 -15.96 -0.79
N GLU A 133 -7.79 -15.33 0.15
CA GLU A 133 -9.25 -15.15 0.12
C GLU A 133 -9.65 -14.18 -0.96
N TRP A 134 -8.91 -13.08 -1.10
CA TRP A 134 -9.12 -12.10 -2.16
C TRP A 134 -8.90 -12.69 -3.56
N GLN A 135 -7.88 -13.55 -3.73
CA GLN A 135 -7.67 -14.26 -4.99
C GLN A 135 -8.79 -15.27 -5.31
N LYS A 136 -9.27 -16.01 -4.30
CA LYS A 136 -10.40 -16.94 -4.46
C LYS A 136 -11.67 -16.18 -4.85
N GLU A 137 -11.94 -15.04 -4.24
CA GLU A 137 -13.08 -14.19 -4.57
C GLU A 137 -13.04 -13.65 -6.01
N ARG A 138 -11.88 -13.24 -6.51
CA ARG A 138 -11.75 -12.79 -7.92
C ARG A 138 -11.94 -13.90 -8.95
N LYS A 139 -11.70 -15.15 -8.57
CA LYS A 139 -11.83 -16.32 -9.46
C LYS A 139 -13.22 -16.98 -9.35
N ARG A 140 -14.02 -16.62 -8.36
CA ARG A 140 -15.37 -17.16 -8.26
C ARG A 140 -16.30 -16.55 -9.31
N PRO A 141 -17.25 -17.32 -9.86
CA PRO A 141 -18.30 -16.74 -10.68
C PRO A 141 -19.10 -15.71 -9.86
N LEU A 142 -19.53 -14.65 -10.50
CA LEU A 142 -20.35 -13.62 -9.87
C LEU A 142 -21.58 -14.25 -9.25
N ASN A 143 -21.92 -13.88 -8.01
CA ASN A 143 -23.16 -14.31 -7.39
C ASN A 143 -24.36 -13.60 -8.04
N PHE A 144 -25.57 -14.03 -7.68
CA PHE A 144 -26.81 -13.48 -8.28
C PHE A 144 -26.90 -11.96 -8.10
N GLN A 145 -26.61 -11.44 -6.91
CA GLN A 145 -26.66 -9.98 -6.64
C GLN A 145 -25.64 -9.21 -7.47
N GLU A 146 -24.39 -9.71 -7.56
CA GLU A 146 -23.35 -9.06 -8.36
C GLU A 146 -23.70 -9.02 -9.85
N ARG A 147 -24.30 -10.10 -10.38
CA ARG A 147 -24.79 -10.15 -11.77
C ARG A 147 -25.96 -9.20 -11.99
N LEU A 148 -26.89 -9.13 -11.02
CA LEU A 148 -28.03 -8.22 -11.08
C LEU A 148 -27.57 -6.76 -11.06
N CYS A 149 -26.66 -6.37 -10.15
CA CYS A 149 -26.10 -5.03 -10.11
C CYS A 149 -25.41 -4.68 -11.44
N LEU A 150 -24.59 -5.58 -11.99
CA LEU A 150 -23.94 -5.38 -13.28
C LEU A 150 -24.95 -5.18 -14.42
N ALA A 151 -26.05 -5.94 -14.44
CA ALA A 151 -27.11 -5.81 -15.42
C ALA A 151 -27.83 -4.47 -15.29
N ILE A 152 -28.12 -4.03 -14.06
CA ILE A 152 -28.71 -2.71 -13.78
C ILE A 152 -27.78 -1.59 -14.27
N ASP A 153 -26.50 -1.62 -13.91
CA ASP A 153 -25.53 -0.62 -14.32
C ASP A 153 -25.40 -0.57 -15.86
N THR A 154 -25.42 -1.74 -16.51
CA THR A 154 -25.35 -1.85 -17.98
C THR A 154 -26.63 -1.27 -18.64
N ALA A 155 -27.80 -1.51 -18.06
CA ALA A 155 -29.06 -0.95 -18.54
C ALA A 155 -29.11 0.56 -18.37
N LEU A 156 -28.69 1.08 -17.22
CA LEU A 156 -28.62 2.53 -16.92
C LEU A 156 -27.61 3.27 -17.79
N ALA A 157 -26.48 2.61 -18.15
CA ALA A 157 -25.49 3.18 -19.07
C ALA A 157 -26.05 3.49 -20.46
N LYS A 158 -27.12 2.79 -20.88
CA LYS A 158 -27.86 3.04 -22.13
C LYS A 158 -28.80 4.25 -22.04
N ARG A 159 -28.93 4.88 -20.87
CA ARG A 159 -29.77 6.06 -20.59
C ARG A 159 -31.22 5.88 -21.03
N PRO A 160 -31.96 4.86 -20.52
CA PRO A 160 -33.34 4.64 -20.89
C PRO A 160 -34.19 5.89 -20.57
N ALA A 161 -35.09 6.27 -21.48
CA ALA A 161 -35.92 7.47 -21.35
C ALA A 161 -37.08 7.27 -20.37
N SER A 162 -37.47 6.02 -20.09
CA SER A 162 -38.58 5.68 -19.20
C SER A 162 -38.26 4.44 -18.35
N LEU A 163 -39.07 4.26 -17.29
CA LEU A 163 -39.01 3.04 -16.47
C LEU A 163 -39.35 1.78 -17.30
N GLU A 164 -40.30 1.91 -18.25
CA GLU A 164 -40.71 0.79 -19.10
C GLU A 164 -39.55 0.32 -19.98
N GLU A 165 -38.84 1.25 -20.61
CA GLU A 165 -37.66 0.96 -21.40
C GLU A 165 -36.56 0.31 -20.56
N PHE A 166 -36.31 0.79 -19.33
CA PHE A 166 -35.38 0.17 -18.41
C PHE A 166 -35.79 -1.27 -18.08
N LEU A 167 -37.06 -1.51 -17.78
CA LEU A 167 -37.58 -2.85 -17.47
C LEU A 167 -37.43 -3.82 -18.68
N ASP A 168 -37.62 -3.32 -19.90
CA ASP A 168 -37.43 -4.12 -21.09
C ASP A 168 -35.96 -4.46 -21.33
N LEU A 169 -35.03 -3.54 -21.04
CA LEU A 169 -33.57 -3.84 -21.03
C LEU A 169 -33.22 -4.90 -19.97
N MET A 170 -33.84 -4.85 -18.81
CA MET A 170 -33.63 -5.87 -17.78
C MET A 170 -34.21 -7.22 -18.18
N LYS A 171 -35.36 -7.28 -18.84
CA LYS A 171 -35.93 -8.52 -19.40
C LYS A 171 -34.99 -9.13 -20.48
N GLN A 172 -34.45 -8.30 -21.37
CA GLN A 172 -33.48 -8.73 -22.38
C GLN A 172 -32.20 -9.29 -21.74
N ALA A 173 -31.82 -8.80 -20.55
CA ALA A 173 -30.72 -9.33 -19.77
C ALA A 173 -31.07 -10.61 -18.97
N GLY A 174 -32.30 -11.13 -19.12
CA GLY A 174 -32.75 -12.39 -18.50
C GLY A 174 -33.32 -12.23 -17.08
N TYR A 175 -33.72 -11.01 -16.68
CA TYR A 175 -34.30 -10.78 -15.36
C TYR A 175 -35.84 -10.50 -15.47
N GLU A 176 -36.62 -11.27 -14.74
CA GLU A 176 -38.06 -11.00 -14.56
C GLU A 176 -38.28 -10.02 -13.42
N VAL A 177 -39.01 -8.95 -13.70
CA VAL A 177 -39.40 -7.98 -12.69
C VAL A 177 -40.88 -8.24 -12.33
N LYS A 178 -41.11 -8.69 -11.09
CA LYS A 178 -42.46 -8.79 -10.55
C LYS A 178 -42.87 -7.41 -10.03
N LYS A 179 -44.05 -6.94 -10.49
CA LYS A 179 -44.70 -5.73 -9.94
C LYS A 179 -45.23 -6.02 -8.56
#